data_22d27ebc33b910acccc1918eda09618e
#
_entry.id   22d27ebc33b910acccc1918eda09618e
#
_cell.length_a   1.000
_cell.length_b   1.000
_cell.length_c   1.000
_cell.angle_alpha   90.00
_cell.angle_beta   90.00
_cell.angle_gamma   90.00
#
_symmetry.space_group_name_H-M   'P 1'
#
loop_
_entity.id
_entity.type
_entity.pdbx_description
1 polymer ?
#
loop_
_entity_poly.entity_id
_entity_poly.type
_entity_poly.pdbx_seq_one_letter_code
_entity_poly.pdbx_strand_id
1 'polypeptide(L)'
;MSMLIDGIDFQNLEAEKYWSFPKSFKGNPKEETRNMIFSGNYLGARKMDGAYYRFIKDMDGNMRLQGRSKSVSGEYLDKLDHVPHLLPYFESLPNGTCLLGEIYFPKNEGSSNVTTIMGCLAPKAIERQTKGPKLHYYIFDVWALGGHSFMNLKLENRICELDDLYNEWADNANHERPAGLCEVDFAIYYEGEEL
;
A
#
# COMPACT_ATOMS: atom_id res chain seq x y z
N MET A 1 7.97 20.67 3.54
CA MET A 1 7.23 20.97 2.30
C MET A 1 5.99 20.12 2.32
N SER A 2 4.79 20.67 2.12
CA SER A 2 3.55 19.88 2.14
C SER A 2 3.36 19.20 0.79
N MET A 3 2.91 17.93 0.80
CA MET A 3 2.64 17.17 -0.43
C MET A 3 1.16 17.29 -0.77
N LEU A 4 0.81 18.40 -1.43
CA LEU A 4 -0.57 18.72 -1.81
C LEU A 4 -0.96 18.02 -3.11
N ILE A 5 -2.12 17.34 -3.08
CA ILE A 5 -2.80 16.80 -4.24
C ILE A 5 -4.26 17.20 -4.10
N ASP A 6 -4.84 17.84 -5.10
CA ASP A 6 -6.23 18.31 -5.10
C ASP A 6 -6.59 19.14 -3.82
N GLY A 7 -5.63 19.97 -3.36
CA GLY A 7 -5.77 20.78 -2.15
C GLY A 7 -5.66 20.02 -0.82
N ILE A 8 -5.45 18.71 -0.85
CA ILE A 8 -5.33 17.86 0.34
C ILE A 8 -3.84 17.59 0.65
N ASP A 9 -3.44 17.81 1.89
CA ASP A 9 -2.08 17.47 2.36
C ASP A 9 -1.98 15.99 2.74
N PHE A 10 -1.67 15.15 1.76
CA PHE A 10 -1.57 13.71 1.95
C PHE A 10 -0.42 13.30 2.88
N GLN A 11 0.60 14.12 3.05
CA GLN A 11 1.71 13.84 3.96
C GLN A 11 1.25 13.81 5.42
N ASN A 12 0.33 14.69 5.80
CA ASN A 12 -0.10 14.89 7.18
C ASN A 12 -1.42 14.20 7.52
N LEU A 13 -2.06 13.53 6.56
CA LEU A 13 -3.23 12.70 6.86
C LEU A 13 -2.89 11.59 7.84
N GLU A 14 -3.77 11.38 8.82
CA GLU A 14 -3.63 10.22 9.69
C GLU A 14 -3.82 8.93 8.89
N ALA A 15 -2.98 7.93 9.18
CA ALA A 15 -3.19 6.61 8.64
C ALA A 15 -4.48 6.04 9.25
N GLU A 16 -5.43 5.66 8.40
CA GLU A 16 -6.63 4.98 8.87
C GLU A 16 -6.25 3.76 9.69
N LYS A 17 -6.81 3.66 10.88
CA LYS A 17 -6.73 2.44 11.67
C LYS A 17 -7.79 1.51 11.13
N TYR A 18 -7.36 0.35 10.64
CA TYR A 18 -8.30 -0.70 10.30
C TYR A 18 -9.25 -0.97 11.47
N TRP A 19 -10.53 -0.99 11.15
CA TRP A 19 -11.53 -1.51 12.06
C TRP A 19 -11.19 -2.97 12.34
N SER A 20 -10.71 -3.27 13.54
CA SER A 20 -10.77 -4.63 14.03
C SER A 20 -12.23 -4.90 14.36
N PHE A 21 -12.74 -6.06 14.00
CA PHE A 21 -14.04 -6.52 14.44
C PHE A 21 -14.21 -6.23 15.95
N PRO A 22 -15.34 -5.66 16.37
CA PRO A 22 -15.56 -5.34 17.77
C PRO A 22 -15.28 -6.58 18.64
N LYS A 23 -14.59 -6.39 19.75
CA LYS A 23 -14.37 -7.47 20.75
C LYS A 23 -15.67 -8.07 21.30
N SER A 24 -16.82 -7.50 20.96
CA SER A 24 -18.16 -8.01 21.22
C SER A 24 -18.56 -9.23 20.40
N PHE A 25 -17.84 -9.61 19.37
CA PHE A 25 -17.98 -10.91 18.70
C PHE A 25 -17.52 -12.06 19.62
N LYS A 26 -18.14 -12.17 20.79
CA LYS A 26 -17.88 -13.27 21.74
C LYS A 26 -18.65 -14.55 21.42
N GLY A 27 -19.45 -14.55 20.36
CA GLY A 27 -20.18 -15.71 19.88
C GLY A 27 -19.34 -16.62 18.97
N ASN A 28 -19.93 -17.11 17.90
CA ASN A 28 -19.22 -17.85 16.84
C ASN A 28 -18.75 -16.87 15.75
N PRO A 29 -17.53 -16.31 15.86
CA PRO A 29 -17.05 -15.31 14.91
C PRO A 29 -16.98 -15.83 13.47
N LYS A 30 -16.96 -17.15 13.28
CA LYS A 30 -16.98 -17.76 11.96
C LYS A 30 -18.34 -17.64 11.29
N GLU A 31 -19.42 -17.82 12.03
CA GLU A 31 -20.78 -17.73 11.48
C GLU A 31 -21.17 -16.29 11.16
N GLU A 32 -20.85 -15.35 12.05
CA GLU A 32 -21.11 -13.93 11.82
C GLU A 32 -20.26 -13.37 10.65
N THR A 33 -18.98 -13.72 10.58
CA THR A 33 -18.12 -13.36 9.45
C THR A 33 -18.66 -13.97 8.16
N ARG A 34 -19.11 -15.22 8.18
CA ARG A 34 -19.72 -15.86 7.01
C ARG A 34 -20.99 -15.13 6.57
N ASN A 35 -21.86 -14.78 7.51
CA ASN A 35 -23.09 -14.04 7.21
C ASN A 35 -22.79 -12.64 6.64
N MET A 36 -21.74 -11.97 7.13
CA MET A 36 -21.29 -10.68 6.57
C MET A 36 -20.79 -10.84 5.13
N ILE A 37 -19.95 -11.83 4.87
CA ILE A 37 -19.42 -12.15 3.54
C ILE A 37 -20.58 -12.41 2.56
N PHE A 38 -21.53 -13.26 2.93
CA PHE A 38 -22.67 -13.61 2.09
C PHE A 38 -23.76 -12.52 1.99
N SER A 39 -23.65 -11.44 2.78
CA SER A 39 -24.60 -10.32 2.68
C SER A 39 -24.46 -9.49 1.40
N GLY A 40 -23.36 -9.66 0.64
CA GLY A 40 -23.04 -8.86 -0.54
C GLY A 40 -22.67 -7.40 -0.25
N ASN A 41 -22.50 -7.04 1.03
CA ASN A 41 -22.18 -5.66 1.44
C ASN A 41 -20.69 -5.47 1.76
N TYR A 42 -19.87 -6.49 1.57
CA TYR A 42 -18.46 -6.47 1.94
C TYR A 42 -17.60 -7.04 0.81
N LEU A 43 -16.47 -6.39 0.60
CA LEU A 43 -15.40 -6.90 -0.24
C LEU A 43 -14.31 -7.46 0.65
N GLY A 44 -13.70 -8.56 0.24
CA GLY A 44 -12.57 -9.16 0.92
C GLY A 44 -11.32 -9.13 0.07
N ALA A 45 -10.18 -8.92 0.72
CA ALA A 45 -8.88 -9.04 0.08
C ALA A 45 -7.92 -9.81 0.98
N ARG A 46 -6.89 -10.40 0.38
CA ARG A 46 -5.86 -11.09 1.14
C ARG A 46 -5.16 -10.11 2.07
N LYS A 47 -5.14 -10.44 3.37
CA LYS A 47 -4.35 -9.69 4.35
C LYS A 47 -2.89 -10.16 4.29
N MET A 48 -2.00 -9.28 3.89
CA MET A 48 -0.56 -9.54 3.94
C MET A 48 -0.03 -9.41 5.37
N ASP A 49 1.02 -10.16 5.71
CA ASP A 49 1.71 -10.04 7.00
C ASP A 49 2.97 -9.17 6.82
N GLY A 50 2.77 -7.89 6.73
CA GLY A 50 3.78 -6.89 6.50
C GLY A 50 3.63 -5.65 7.39
N ALA A 51 3.97 -4.51 6.85
CA ALA A 51 3.80 -3.21 7.49
C ALA A 51 3.17 -2.22 6.51
N TYR A 52 2.16 -1.51 6.99
CA TYR A 52 1.49 -0.46 6.23
C TYR A 52 2.45 0.65 5.84
N TYR A 53 2.42 1.01 4.56
CA TYR A 53 3.08 2.18 4.00
C TYR A 53 2.20 2.87 2.97
N ARG A 54 2.22 4.19 3.00
CA ARG A 54 1.58 5.04 2.01
C ARG A 54 2.66 5.62 1.11
N PHE A 55 2.52 5.41 -0.19
CA PHE A 55 3.31 6.10 -1.20
C PHE A 55 2.61 7.39 -1.61
N ILE A 56 3.37 8.48 -1.73
CA ILE A 56 2.89 9.78 -2.20
C ILE A 56 3.86 10.31 -3.24
N LYS A 57 3.34 10.73 -4.39
CA LYS A 57 4.03 11.53 -5.40
C LYS A 57 3.22 12.81 -5.59
N ASP A 58 3.77 13.95 -5.18
CA ASP A 58 3.05 15.22 -5.27
C ASP A 58 2.98 15.75 -6.73
N MET A 59 2.36 16.91 -6.92
CA MET A 59 2.20 17.52 -8.24
C MET A 59 3.53 17.94 -8.88
N ASP A 60 4.55 18.18 -8.05
CA ASP A 60 5.90 18.57 -8.49
C ASP A 60 6.81 17.35 -8.75
N GLY A 61 6.31 16.13 -8.49
CA GLY A 61 7.03 14.87 -8.66
C GLY A 61 7.89 14.47 -7.46
N ASN A 62 7.79 15.17 -6.32
CA ASN A 62 8.47 14.75 -5.11
C ASN A 62 7.80 13.49 -4.55
N MET A 63 8.60 12.50 -4.15
CA MET A 63 8.11 11.19 -3.73
C MET A 63 8.43 10.93 -2.25
N ARG A 64 7.53 10.23 -1.55
CA ARG A 64 7.72 9.75 -0.19
C ARG A 64 7.03 8.39 0.01
N LEU A 65 7.64 7.57 0.86
CA LEU A 65 7.04 6.32 1.35
C LEU A 65 6.93 6.40 2.88
N GLN A 66 5.72 6.54 3.38
CA GLN A 66 5.46 6.85 4.79
C GLN A 66 4.76 5.71 5.51
N GLY A 67 5.34 5.25 6.62
CA GLY A 67 4.66 4.36 7.56
C GLY A 67 3.72 5.12 8.52
N ARG A 68 3.16 4.39 9.50
CA ARG A 68 2.29 4.97 10.53
C ARG A 68 3.04 5.69 11.64
N SER A 69 4.33 5.43 11.78
CA SER A 69 5.13 5.97 12.87
C SER A 69 5.56 7.41 12.58
N LYS A 70 5.39 8.25 13.58
CA LYS A 70 5.90 9.62 13.57
C LYS A 70 7.25 9.70 14.30
N SER A 71 8.07 10.64 13.87
CA SER A 71 9.30 11.03 14.57
C SER A 71 8.98 11.70 15.91
N VAL A 72 10.01 11.98 16.70
CA VAL A 72 9.88 12.77 17.94
C VAL A 72 9.33 14.17 17.65
N SER A 73 9.60 14.73 16.47
CA SER A 73 9.04 16.02 16.03
C SER A 73 7.59 15.96 15.55
N GLY A 74 6.97 14.77 15.54
CA GLY A 74 5.58 14.57 15.12
C GLY A 74 5.40 14.40 13.60
N GLU A 75 6.46 14.38 12.82
CA GLU A 75 6.41 14.17 11.37
C GLU A 75 6.48 12.68 11.01
N TYR A 76 5.76 12.26 9.98
CA TYR A 76 5.87 10.91 9.46
C TYR A 76 7.25 10.68 8.83
N LEU A 77 7.85 9.53 9.16
CA LEU A 77 9.16 9.16 8.64
C LEU A 77 9.06 8.73 7.18
N ASP A 78 9.91 9.32 6.34
CA ASP A 78 10.09 8.87 4.97
C ASP A 78 11.02 7.64 4.93
N LYS A 79 10.61 6.63 4.20
CA LYS A 79 11.31 5.35 4.07
C LYS A 79 11.58 4.95 2.61
N LEU A 80 11.42 5.88 1.68
CA LEU A 80 11.62 5.60 0.26
C LEU A 80 13.04 5.08 -0.04
N ASP A 81 14.04 5.69 0.59
CA ASP A 81 15.45 5.29 0.46
C ASP A 81 15.76 3.86 0.95
N HIS A 82 14.83 3.23 1.68
CA HIS A 82 15.00 1.85 2.17
C HIS A 82 14.69 0.81 1.11
N VAL A 83 13.99 1.18 0.05
CA VAL A 83 13.49 0.30 -1.02
C VAL A 83 13.81 0.84 -2.42
N PRO A 84 15.09 1.13 -2.74
CA PRO A 84 15.45 1.77 -4.01
C PRO A 84 15.09 0.94 -5.24
N HIS A 85 14.90 -0.37 -5.08
CA HIS A 85 14.47 -1.26 -6.15
C HIS A 85 13.00 -1.05 -6.56
N LEU A 86 12.17 -0.38 -5.75
CA LEU A 86 10.80 0.00 -6.09
C LEU A 86 10.71 1.35 -6.81
N LEU A 87 11.79 2.15 -6.81
CA LEU A 87 11.81 3.47 -7.44
C LEU A 87 11.37 3.45 -8.91
N PRO A 88 11.84 2.52 -9.78
CA PRO A 88 11.40 2.52 -11.19
C PRO A 88 9.89 2.45 -11.35
N TYR A 89 9.19 1.72 -10.49
CA TYR A 89 7.73 1.69 -10.48
C TYR A 89 7.15 3.03 -10.00
N PHE A 90 7.63 3.56 -8.88
CA PHE A 90 7.13 4.81 -8.33
C PHE A 90 7.38 6.01 -9.25
N GLU A 91 8.50 6.03 -9.97
CA GLU A 91 8.82 7.04 -10.95
C GLU A 91 7.88 7.00 -12.16
N SER A 92 7.44 5.82 -12.58
CA SER A 92 6.51 5.65 -13.71
C SER A 92 5.09 6.13 -13.43
N LEU A 93 4.70 6.22 -12.14
CA LEU A 93 3.38 6.70 -11.76
C LEU A 93 3.20 8.20 -12.10
N PRO A 94 1.99 8.64 -12.46
CA PRO A 94 1.72 10.05 -12.72
C PRO A 94 1.95 10.91 -11.46
N ASN A 95 2.30 12.18 -11.63
CA ASN A 95 2.32 13.13 -10.53
C ASN A 95 0.92 13.26 -9.91
N GLY A 96 0.85 13.59 -8.64
CA GLY A 96 -0.42 13.64 -7.93
C GLY A 96 -0.97 12.26 -7.60
N THR A 97 -0.11 11.30 -7.24
CA THR A 97 -0.49 9.93 -6.87
C THR A 97 -0.33 9.68 -5.37
N CYS A 98 -1.33 9.04 -4.78
CA CYS A 98 -1.28 8.53 -3.40
C CYS A 98 -1.84 7.11 -3.36
N LEU A 99 -0.96 6.13 -3.10
CA LEU A 99 -1.28 4.71 -3.00
C LEU A 99 -1.15 4.24 -1.55
N LEU A 100 -2.07 3.38 -1.13
CA LEU A 100 -1.99 2.68 0.15
C LEU A 100 -1.57 1.25 -0.09
N GLY A 101 -0.61 0.79 0.69
CA GLY A 101 -0.08 -0.54 0.51
C GLY A 101 0.57 -1.10 1.76
N GLU A 102 1.08 -2.28 1.62
CA GLU A 102 1.82 -3.00 2.65
C GLU A 102 3.17 -3.42 2.11
N ILE A 103 4.24 -3.03 2.81
CA ILE A 103 5.57 -3.57 2.56
C ILE A 103 5.63 -4.94 3.22
N TYR A 104 5.99 -5.97 2.48
CA TYR A 104 5.98 -7.34 2.96
C TYR A 104 7.08 -8.18 2.30
N PHE A 105 7.29 -9.39 2.80
CA PHE A 105 8.11 -10.40 2.15
C PHE A 105 7.24 -11.37 1.33
N PRO A 106 7.65 -11.75 0.09
CA PRO A 106 6.84 -12.55 -0.82
C PRO A 106 6.48 -13.93 -0.29
N LYS A 107 7.22 -14.47 0.65
CA LYS A 107 6.97 -15.78 1.28
C LYS A 107 6.23 -15.71 2.62
N ASN A 108 5.63 -14.55 2.94
CA ASN A 108 4.90 -14.34 4.18
C ASN A 108 5.77 -14.58 5.44
N GLU A 109 7.00 -14.12 5.41
CA GLU A 109 8.00 -14.34 6.48
C GLU A 109 7.77 -13.52 7.76
N GLY A 110 6.62 -12.84 7.87
CA GLY A 110 6.17 -12.13 9.05
C GLY A 110 6.61 -10.65 9.12
N SER A 111 5.75 -9.85 9.71
CA SER A 111 5.93 -8.40 9.86
C SER A 111 7.16 -8.00 10.68
N SER A 112 7.66 -8.87 11.55
CA SER A 112 8.88 -8.63 12.34
C SER A 112 10.11 -8.48 11.47
N ASN A 113 10.22 -9.26 10.38
CA ASN A 113 11.34 -9.18 9.44
C ASN A 113 11.27 -7.89 8.62
N VAL A 114 10.07 -7.48 8.21
CA VAL A 114 9.85 -6.17 7.57
C VAL A 114 10.30 -5.04 8.49
N THR A 115 9.87 -5.06 9.75
CA THR A 115 10.25 -4.05 10.76
C THR A 115 11.76 -4.01 10.97
N THR A 116 12.43 -5.16 10.93
CA THR A 116 13.88 -5.23 11.06
C THR A 116 14.60 -4.48 9.93
N ILE A 117 14.08 -4.53 8.70
CA ILE A 117 14.66 -3.82 7.55
C ILE A 117 14.22 -2.35 7.54
N MET A 118 12.93 -2.09 7.61
CA MET A 118 12.41 -0.73 7.54
C MET A 118 12.73 0.12 8.79
N GLY A 119 13.05 -0.51 9.91
CA GLY A 119 13.41 0.15 11.16
C GLY A 119 14.90 0.57 11.27
N CYS A 120 15.78 0.07 10.40
CA CYS A 120 17.19 0.46 10.44
C CYS A 120 17.46 1.68 9.53
N LEU A 121 18.71 2.12 9.43
CA LEU A 121 19.14 3.16 8.49
C LEU A 121 19.12 2.64 7.05
N ALA A 122 18.82 3.51 6.08
CA ALA A 122 18.69 3.14 4.67
C ALA A 122 19.87 2.33 4.10
N PRO A 123 21.16 2.68 4.32
CA PRO A 123 22.28 1.85 3.85
C PRO A 123 22.24 0.42 4.37
N LYS A 124 21.80 0.23 5.63
CA LYS A 124 21.68 -1.10 6.24
C LYS A 124 20.49 -1.88 5.69
N ALA A 125 19.38 -1.20 5.40
CA ALA A 125 18.23 -1.79 4.75
C ALA A 125 18.57 -2.31 3.35
N ILE A 126 19.30 -1.51 2.58
CA ILE A 126 19.77 -1.88 1.23
C ILE A 126 20.74 -3.08 1.31
N GLU A 127 21.72 -3.04 2.21
CA GLU A 127 22.67 -4.15 2.41
C GLU A 127 21.95 -5.47 2.69
N ARG A 128 20.93 -5.45 3.56
CA ARG A 128 20.16 -6.64 3.91
C ARG A 128 19.39 -7.20 2.72
N GLN A 129 18.78 -6.34 1.92
CA GLN A 129 18.03 -6.71 0.73
C GLN A 129 18.92 -7.12 -0.46
N THR A 130 20.19 -6.68 -0.48
CA THR A 130 21.17 -7.16 -1.45
C THR A 130 21.64 -8.58 -1.15
N LYS A 131 21.71 -8.94 0.13
CA LYS A 131 22.16 -10.26 0.62
C LYS A 131 21.03 -11.28 0.83
N GLY A 132 19.79 -10.81 0.84
CA GLY A 132 18.60 -11.59 1.14
C GLY A 132 17.44 -11.29 0.20
N PRO A 133 16.23 -11.73 0.55
CA PRO A 133 15.05 -11.41 -0.24
C PRO A 133 14.76 -9.90 -0.19
N LYS A 134 14.28 -9.37 -1.29
CA LYS A 134 13.81 -7.99 -1.39
C LYS A 134 12.41 -7.86 -0.79
N LEU A 135 12.11 -6.68 -0.27
CA LEU A 135 10.78 -6.31 0.14
C LEU A 135 9.90 -6.01 -1.08
N HIS A 136 8.64 -6.41 -1.02
CA HIS A 136 7.63 -6.12 -2.01
C HIS A 136 6.66 -5.06 -1.50
N TYR A 137 5.98 -4.37 -2.41
CA TYR A 137 4.91 -3.44 -2.10
C TYR A 137 3.59 -3.97 -2.66
N TYR A 138 2.67 -4.32 -1.76
CA TYR A 138 1.33 -4.79 -2.06
C TYR A 138 0.35 -3.63 -1.97
N ILE A 139 -0.15 -3.16 -3.12
CA ILE A 139 -1.06 -2.03 -3.22
C ILE A 139 -2.48 -2.52 -3.02
N PHE A 140 -3.20 -1.94 -2.06
CA PHE A 140 -4.57 -2.34 -1.75
C PHE A 140 -5.60 -1.20 -1.83
N ASP A 141 -5.18 0.04 -1.99
CA ASP A 141 -6.10 1.17 -2.15
C ASP A 141 -5.40 2.33 -2.88
N VAL A 142 -6.19 3.19 -3.52
CA VAL A 142 -5.74 4.40 -4.17
C VAL A 142 -6.54 5.59 -3.64
N TRP A 143 -5.82 6.59 -3.10
CA TRP A 143 -6.45 7.80 -2.58
C TRP A 143 -6.34 9.00 -3.52
N ALA A 144 -5.36 8.99 -4.40
CA ALA A 144 -5.23 9.97 -5.48
C ALA A 144 -4.47 9.37 -6.65
N LEU A 145 -4.80 9.78 -7.87
CA LEU A 145 -4.10 9.41 -9.09
C LEU A 145 -4.20 10.57 -10.09
N GLY A 146 -3.08 10.92 -10.73
CA GLY A 146 -3.04 11.97 -11.74
C GLY A 146 -3.52 13.36 -11.27
N GLY A 147 -3.38 13.66 -9.99
CA GLY A 147 -3.80 14.93 -9.39
C GLY A 147 -5.25 14.96 -8.89
N HIS A 148 -6.02 13.89 -9.06
CA HIS A 148 -7.40 13.78 -8.59
C HIS A 148 -7.48 12.97 -7.31
N SER A 149 -8.21 13.48 -6.30
CA SER A 149 -8.44 12.78 -5.03
C SER A 149 -9.67 11.88 -5.11
N PHE A 150 -9.52 10.63 -4.66
CA PHE A 150 -10.59 9.64 -4.56
C PHE A 150 -11.05 9.38 -3.12
N MET A 151 -10.54 10.13 -2.15
CA MET A 151 -10.82 9.89 -0.73
C MET A 151 -12.31 9.93 -0.38
N ASN A 152 -13.11 10.72 -1.10
CA ASN A 152 -14.54 10.83 -0.90
C ASN A 152 -15.37 9.79 -1.66
N LEU A 153 -14.71 8.94 -2.47
CA LEU A 153 -15.36 7.86 -3.18
C LEU A 153 -15.51 6.63 -2.28
N LYS A 154 -16.54 5.83 -2.56
CA LYS A 154 -16.64 4.50 -1.97
C LYS A 154 -15.49 3.61 -2.40
N LEU A 155 -15.17 2.61 -1.59
CA LEU A 155 -14.08 1.66 -1.87
C LEU A 155 -14.26 0.99 -3.23
N GLU A 156 -15.47 0.55 -3.57
CA GLU A 156 -15.77 -0.08 -4.87
C GLU A 156 -15.33 0.76 -6.08
N ASN A 157 -15.52 2.08 -6.02
CA ASN A 157 -15.07 2.99 -7.08
C ASN A 157 -13.54 3.14 -7.11
N ARG A 158 -12.90 3.15 -5.92
CA ARG A 158 -11.44 3.20 -5.84
C ARG A 158 -10.78 1.91 -6.31
N ILE A 159 -11.46 0.77 -6.18
CA ILE A 159 -11.00 -0.51 -6.73
C ILE A 159 -10.98 -0.46 -8.25
N CYS A 160 -11.96 0.16 -8.91
CA CYS A 160 -11.92 0.33 -10.36
C CYS A 160 -10.67 1.09 -10.82
N GLU A 161 -10.31 2.19 -10.12
CA GLU A 161 -9.07 2.93 -10.40
C GLU A 161 -7.81 2.09 -10.15
N LEU A 162 -7.87 1.21 -9.15
CA LEU A 162 -6.77 0.29 -8.84
C LEU A 162 -6.63 -0.79 -9.91
N ASP A 163 -7.74 -1.30 -10.44
CA ASP A 163 -7.76 -2.29 -11.53
C ASP A 163 -7.23 -1.68 -12.84
N ASP A 164 -7.59 -0.45 -13.15
CA ASP A 164 -7.06 0.28 -14.31
C ASP A 164 -5.54 0.47 -14.18
N LEU A 165 -5.06 0.88 -13.00
CA LEU A 165 -3.64 1.00 -12.71
C LEU A 165 -2.91 -0.35 -12.83
N TYR A 166 -3.53 -1.45 -12.38
CA TYR A 166 -3.00 -2.79 -12.54
C TYR A 166 -2.90 -3.20 -14.01
N ASN A 167 -3.92 -2.92 -14.81
CA ASN A 167 -3.95 -3.26 -16.22
C ASN A 167 -2.85 -2.50 -16.99
N GLU A 168 -2.69 -1.19 -16.74
CA GLU A 168 -1.60 -0.42 -17.31
C GLU A 168 -0.22 -0.97 -16.91
N TRP A 169 -0.06 -1.36 -15.64
CA TRP A 169 1.16 -1.97 -15.17
C TRP A 169 1.42 -3.33 -15.82
N ALA A 170 0.40 -4.18 -15.95
CA ALA A 170 0.49 -5.50 -16.55
C ALA A 170 0.82 -5.43 -18.05
N ASP A 171 0.21 -4.52 -18.77
CA ASP A 171 0.46 -4.29 -20.20
C ASP A 171 1.89 -3.80 -20.45
N ASN A 172 2.36 -2.85 -19.67
CA ASN A 172 3.74 -2.37 -19.71
C ASN A 172 4.74 -3.47 -19.36
N ALA A 173 4.38 -4.37 -18.43
CA ALA A 173 5.21 -5.51 -18.03
C ALA A 173 5.39 -6.55 -19.16
N ASN A 174 4.46 -6.63 -20.11
CA ASN A 174 4.58 -7.52 -21.26
C ASN A 174 5.52 -6.98 -22.36
N HIS A 175 5.84 -5.69 -22.35
CA HIS A 175 6.66 -5.06 -23.38
C HIS A 175 8.13 -4.88 -23.01
N GLU A 176 8.48 -4.66 -21.78
CA GLU A 176 9.85 -4.67 -21.23
C GLU A 176 9.73 -4.33 -19.73
N ARG A 177 9.73 -5.33 -18.86
CA ARG A 177 9.71 -5.07 -17.42
C ARG A 177 10.99 -4.32 -17.02
N PRO A 178 10.93 -3.07 -16.58
CA PRO A 178 12.05 -2.48 -15.89
C PRO A 178 12.42 -3.37 -14.70
N ALA A 179 13.70 -3.57 -14.47
CA ALA A 179 14.17 -4.26 -13.27
C ALA A 179 13.53 -3.60 -12.03
N GLY A 180 12.83 -4.37 -11.20
CA GLY A 180 12.14 -3.87 -10.01
C GLY A 180 10.61 -3.88 -10.07
N LEU A 181 9.99 -4.14 -11.22
CA LEU A 181 8.52 -4.25 -11.31
C LEU A 181 7.98 -5.59 -10.79
N CYS A 182 8.82 -6.59 -10.63
CA CYS A 182 8.42 -7.87 -10.07
C CYS A 182 8.20 -7.83 -8.55
N GLU A 183 8.58 -6.75 -7.89
CA GLU A 183 8.42 -6.54 -6.45
C GLU A 183 7.19 -5.67 -6.10
N VAL A 184 6.29 -5.43 -7.06
CA VAL A 184 5.01 -4.74 -6.83
C VAL A 184 3.86 -5.70 -7.12
N ASP A 185 2.94 -5.78 -6.17
CA ASP A 185 1.75 -6.62 -6.24
C ASP A 185 0.50 -5.77 -5.97
N PHE A 186 -0.65 -6.21 -6.48
CA PHE A 186 -1.93 -5.54 -6.29
C PHE A 186 -2.92 -6.44 -5.55
N ALA A 187 -3.77 -5.83 -4.75
CA ALA A 187 -4.87 -6.53 -4.09
C ALA A 187 -5.91 -6.94 -5.10
N ILE A 188 -6.33 -8.20 -5.02
CA ILE A 188 -7.51 -8.70 -5.70
C ILE A 188 -8.63 -8.70 -4.67
N TYR A 189 -9.76 -8.10 -5.03
CA TYR A 189 -10.94 -8.03 -4.20
C TYR A 189 -11.98 -9.04 -4.66
N TYR A 190 -12.64 -9.66 -3.72
CA TYR A 190 -13.61 -10.73 -3.93
C TYR A 190 -14.95 -10.37 -3.29
N GLU A 191 -16.03 -10.82 -3.88
CA GLU A 191 -17.40 -10.67 -3.38
C GLU A 191 -18.02 -12.03 -3.05
N GLY A 192 -18.85 -12.08 -2.01
CA GLY A 192 -19.74 -13.20 -1.71
C GLY A 192 -19.04 -14.56 -1.64
N GLU A 193 -19.42 -15.48 -2.51
CA GLU A 193 -18.95 -16.88 -2.49
C GLU A 193 -17.49 -17.06 -2.98
N GLU A 194 -16.88 -16.03 -3.55
CA GLU A 194 -15.47 -16.08 -3.99
C GLU A 194 -14.47 -15.92 -2.84
N LEU A 195 -14.95 -15.56 -1.65
CA LEU A 195 -14.19 -15.43 -0.41
C LEU A 195 -14.13 -16.76 0.35
#